data_b9f8927f5f6b9f82da1de1e130bf15c0
#
_entry.id   b9f8927f5f6b9f82da1de1e130bf15c0
#
_cell.length_a   1.000
_cell.length_b   1.000
_cell.length_c   1.000
_cell.angle_alpha   90.00
_cell.angle_beta   90.00
_cell.angle_gamma   90.00
#
_symmetry.space_group_name_H-M   'P 1'
#
loop_
_entity.id
_entity.type
_entity.pdbx_description
1 polymer ?
#
loop_
_entity_poly.entity_id
_entity_poly.type
_entity_poly.pdbx_seq_one_letter_code
_entity_poly.pdbx_strand_id
1 'polypeptide(L)'
;KENEVLDDVLKFSGGFLSNSFKDKIFINRIDSYSRSIVVYSLENYDKANLKDGDLISAKTVVDFVENSVSIDGAVYLPGIFDISNAVSVKQLIESSNGLTPDALTKALLYRTNKGVQDEILSLNLDDKYDLSIKLLVNDSIYVPSAKDIILDQVIEIRGEVNNPKEFDFKDGLTISDLVIMSGGLTA
;
A
#
# COMPACT_ATOMS: atom_id res chain seq x y z
N LYS A 1 32.11 28.81 -1.90
CA LYS A 1 33.55 29.23 -2.14
C LYS A 1 34.01 28.52 -3.41
N GLU A 2 34.92 29.17 -4.16
CA GLU A 2 35.54 28.52 -5.33
C GLU A 2 36.28 27.26 -4.88
N ASN A 3 36.03 26.12 -5.57
CA ASN A 3 36.58 24.78 -5.34
C ASN A 3 35.94 23.92 -4.24
N GLU A 4 34.71 24.16 -3.85
CA GLU A 4 34.00 23.21 -3.00
C GLU A 4 33.60 21.98 -3.83
N VAL A 5 33.85 20.80 -3.27
CA VAL A 5 33.46 19.53 -3.87
C VAL A 5 32.13 19.04 -3.25
N LEU A 6 31.45 18.12 -3.94
CA LEU A 6 30.18 17.59 -3.50
C LEU A 6 30.24 16.98 -2.08
N ASP A 7 31.34 16.32 -1.74
CA ASP A 7 31.56 15.72 -0.42
C ASP A 7 31.57 16.80 0.72
N ASP A 8 32.13 17.96 0.46
CA ASP A 8 32.12 19.08 1.43
C ASP A 8 30.70 19.61 1.65
N VAL A 9 29.92 19.78 0.57
CA VAL A 9 28.55 20.27 0.66
C VAL A 9 27.66 19.25 1.39
N LEU A 10 27.85 17.97 1.16
CA LEU A 10 27.13 16.91 1.90
C LEU A 10 27.43 16.95 3.40
N LYS A 11 28.68 17.13 3.79
CA LYS A 11 29.06 17.28 5.20
C LYS A 11 28.43 18.54 5.84
N PHE A 12 28.43 19.67 5.13
CA PHE A 12 27.81 20.90 5.63
C PHE A 12 26.28 20.84 5.71
N SER A 13 25.63 20.07 4.82
CA SER A 13 24.17 19.90 4.84
C SER A 13 23.66 18.91 5.89
N GLY A 14 24.56 18.27 6.65
CA GLY A 14 24.20 17.23 7.62
C GLY A 14 24.13 15.82 7.04
N GLY A 15 24.56 15.62 5.79
CA GLY A 15 24.63 14.32 5.14
C GLY A 15 23.31 13.87 4.51
N PHE A 16 23.16 12.56 4.36
CA PHE A 16 21.99 11.95 3.76
C PHE A 16 20.93 11.62 4.80
N LEU A 17 19.67 11.71 4.41
CA LEU A 17 18.58 11.12 5.17
C LEU A 17 18.70 9.57 5.17
N SER A 18 18.11 8.93 6.16
CA SER A 18 18.18 7.45 6.32
C SER A 18 17.63 6.69 5.10
N ASN A 19 16.64 7.25 4.44
CA ASN A 19 15.98 6.69 3.25
C ASN A 19 16.54 7.21 1.92
N SER A 20 17.69 7.89 1.92
CA SER A 20 18.32 8.38 0.69
C SER A 20 19.08 7.27 -0.03
N PHE A 21 18.94 7.24 -1.36
CA PHE A 21 19.78 6.43 -2.23
C PHE A 21 21.17 7.08 -2.33
N LYS A 22 22.15 6.52 -1.62
CA LYS A 22 23.47 7.14 -1.40
C LYS A 22 24.45 6.93 -2.53
N ASP A 23 24.21 5.95 -3.40
CA ASP A 23 25.17 5.56 -4.44
C ASP A 23 25.27 6.58 -5.58
N LYS A 24 24.25 7.42 -5.76
CA LYS A 24 24.19 8.41 -6.84
C LYS A 24 23.54 9.71 -6.39
N ILE A 25 24.19 10.81 -6.76
CA ILE A 25 23.64 12.16 -6.64
C ILE A 25 23.41 12.75 -8.02
N PHE A 26 22.31 13.46 -8.15
CA PHE A 26 21.90 14.14 -9.36
C PHE A 26 22.09 15.64 -9.16
N ILE A 27 22.83 16.27 -10.06
CA ILE A 27 23.05 17.71 -10.06
C ILE A 27 22.39 18.29 -11.30
N ASN A 28 21.35 19.12 -11.09
CA ASN A 28 20.79 19.93 -12.15
C ASN A 28 21.62 21.20 -12.29
N ARG A 29 22.36 21.28 -13.37
CA ARG A 29 23.27 22.38 -13.68
C ARG A 29 22.69 23.27 -14.75
N ILE A 30 22.78 24.56 -14.56
CA ILE A 30 22.40 25.55 -15.55
C ILE A 30 23.68 26.12 -16.17
N ASP A 31 23.89 25.81 -17.43
CA ASP A 31 24.86 26.51 -18.26
C ASP A 31 24.14 27.63 -19.04
N SER A 32 24.90 28.60 -19.58
CA SER A 32 24.38 29.84 -20.14
C SER A 32 23.12 29.78 -21.01
N TYR A 33 22.81 28.61 -21.61
CA TYR A 33 21.67 28.41 -22.52
C TYR A 33 20.92 27.10 -22.32
N SER A 34 21.34 26.23 -21.41
CA SER A 34 20.74 24.90 -21.24
C SER A 34 20.77 24.41 -19.80
N ARG A 35 19.85 23.48 -19.50
CA ARG A 35 19.89 22.70 -18.26
C ARG A 35 20.42 21.31 -18.58
N SER A 36 21.37 20.84 -17.78
CA SER A 36 21.92 19.49 -17.88
C SER A 36 21.78 18.77 -16.54
N ILE A 37 21.67 17.44 -16.60
CA ILE A 37 21.70 16.59 -15.42
C ILE A 37 23.05 15.89 -15.41
N VAL A 38 23.85 16.18 -14.38
CA VAL A 38 25.12 15.50 -14.14
C VAL A 38 24.92 14.51 -12.99
N VAL A 39 25.36 13.27 -13.16
CA VAL A 39 25.23 12.23 -12.15
C VAL A 39 26.60 11.85 -11.64
N TYR A 40 26.78 11.92 -10.33
CA TYR A 40 27.98 11.44 -9.67
C TYR A 40 27.68 10.19 -8.86
N SER A 41 28.59 9.21 -8.94
CA SER A 41 28.59 8.03 -8.08
C SER A 41 29.39 8.30 -6.81
N LEU A 42 29.08 7.58 -5.73
CA LEU A 42 29.69 7.72 -4.41
C LEU A 42 31.23 7.80 -4.46
N GLU A 43 31.85 6.99 -5.31
CA GLU A 43 33.31 6.92 -5.48
C GLU A 43 33.94 8.22 -6.02
N ASN A 44 33.15 9.14 -6.55
CA ASN A 44 33.59 10.36 -7.20
C ASN A 44 33.07 11.66 -6.54
N TYR A 45 32.51 11.59 -5.35
CA TYR A 45 31.97 12.77 -4.66
C TYR A 45 33.08 13.78 -4.28
N ASP A 46 34.26 13.26 -3.95
CA ASP A 46 35.47 14.04 -3.67
C ASP A 46 36.06 14.78 -4.90
N LYS A 47 35.69 14.34 -6.12
CA LYS A 47 36.15 14.90 -7.39
C LYS A 47 35.08 15.71 -8.11
N ALA A 48 33.86 15.73 -7.57
CA ALA A 48 32.72 16.41 -8.18
C ALA A 48 32.79 17.91 -7.87
N ASN A 49 33.34 18.70 -8.79
CA ASN A 49 33.37 20.16 -8.69
C ASN A 49 31.99 20.75 -8.90
N LEU A 50 31.52 21.54 -7.96
CA LEU A 50 30.27 22.24 -8.00
C LEU A 50 30.41 23.60 -8.68
N LYS A 51 29.34 24.05 -9.32
CA LYS A 51 29.23 25.38 -9.92
C LYS A 51 28.12 26.17 -9.24
N ASP A 52 28.22 27.48 -9.31
CA ASP A 52 27.14 28.36 -8.86
C ASP A 52 25.84 28.04 -9.62
N GLY A 53 24.75 27.99 -8.88
CA GLY A 53 23.44 27.61 -9.43
C GLY A 53 23.17 26.09 -9.57
N ASP A 54 24.11 25.23 -9.16
CA ASP A 54 23.86 23.77 -9.14
C ASP A 54 22.78 23.42 -8.11
N LEU A 55 21.76 22.68 -8.55
CA LEU A 55 20.76 22.10 -7.67
C LEU A 55 21.08 20.62 -7.43
N ILE A 56 21.49 20.30 -6.22
CA ILE A 56 21.91 18.96 -5.81
C ILE A 56 20.71 18.19 -5.25
N SER A 57 20.47 16.98 -5.72
CA SER A 57 19.40 16.11 -5.23
C SER A 57 19.85 14.66 -5.11
N ALA A 58 19.55 14.04 -3.97
CA ALA A 58 19.58 12.61 -3.77
C ALA A 58 18.17 12.04 -3.97
N LYS A 59 18.05 10.91 -4.65
CA LYS A 59 16.78 10.19 -4.73
C LYS A 59 16.53 9.41 -3.43
N THR A 60 15.28 9.19 -3.12
CA THR A 60 14.93 8.27 -2.04
C THR A 60 15.03 6.82 -2.54
N VAL A 61 15.40 5.91 -1.64
CA VAL A 61 15.23 4.48 -1.87
C VAL A 61 13.73 4.23 -2.06
N VAL A 62 13.39 3.50 -3.10
CA VAL A 62 11.98 3.11 -3.32
C VAL A 62 11.56 2.22 -2.15
N ASP A 63 10.34 2.42 -1.63
CA ASP A 63 9.73 1.56 -0.62
C ASP A 63 9.39 0.18 -1.24
N PHE A 64 10.43 -0.57 -1.55
CA PHE A 64 10.34 -1.90 -2.12
C PHE A 64 11.05 -2.87 -1.19
N VAL A 65 10.33 -3.84 -0.69
CA VAL A 65 10.88 -4.91 0.14
C VAL A 65 11.16 -6.11 -0.74
N GLU A 66 12.45 -6.41 -0.97
CA GLU A 66 12.88 -7.39 -1.97
C GLU A 66 12.39 -8.82 -1.70
N ASN A 67 12.27 -9.27 -0.51
CA ASN A 67 11.92 -10.66 -0.15
C ASN A 67 10.54 -10.73 0.51
N SER A 68 9.56 -10.04 -0.02
CA SER A 68 8.25 -9.91 0.61
C SER A 68 7.14 -10.62 -0.12
N VAL A 69 6.13 -10.97 0.66
CA VAL A 69 4.77 -11.32 0.25
C VAL A 69 3.80 -10.48 1.05
N SER A 70 2.61 -10.23 0.53
CA SER A 70 1.61 -9.43 1.23
C SER A 70 0.28 -10.14 1.34
N ILE A 71 -0.46 -9.81 2.38
CA ILE A 71 -1.84 -10.23 2.57
C ILE A 71 -2.68 -9.06 3.06
N ASP A 72 -3.88 -8.93 2.49
CA ASP A 72 -4.81 -7.86 2.81
C ASP A 72 -6.26 -8.37 2.86
N GLY A 73 -7.18 -7.55 3.37
CA GLY A 73 -8.58 -7.87 3.53
C GLY A 73 -8.90 -8.52 4.88
N ALA A 74 -9.72 -9.56 4.88
CA ALA A 74 -10.31 -10.19 6.08
C ALA A 74 -9.34 -11.11 6.83
N VAL A 75 -8.24 -10.54 7.31
CA VAL A 75 -7.24 -11.17 8.18
C VAL A 75 -7.00 -10.31 9.43
N TYR A 76 -6.52 -10.89 10.53
CA TYR A 76 -6.30 -10.13 11.76
C TYR A 76 -5.14 -9.14 11.67
N LEU A 77 -4.08 -9.46 10.93
CA LEU A 77 -2.92 -8.61 10.72
C LEU A 77 -2.59 -8.50 9.23
N PRO A 78 -3.27 -7.60 8.50
CA PRO A 78 -2.90 -7.33 7.11
C PRO A 78 -1.53 -6.64 7.04
N GLY A 79 -0.78 -6.89 5.97
CA GLY A 79 0.52 -6.26 5.77
C GLY A 79 1.49 -7.06 4.92
N ILE A 80 2.75 -6.67 5.02
CA ILE A 80 3.87 -7.24 4.28
C ILE A 80 4.65 -8.18 5.21
N PHE A 81 4.97 -9.36 4.72
CA PHE A 81 5.68 -10.41 5.46
C PHE A 81 6.92 -10.87 4.68
N ASP A 82 7.93 -11.32 5.40
CA ASP A 82 9.10 -11.96 4.80
C ASP A 82 8.70 -13.34 4.23
N ILE A 83 9.01 -13.57 2.96
CA ILE A 83 8.69 -14.84 2.29
C ILE A 83 9.35 -16.05 2.94
N SER A 84 10.48 -15.88 3.65
CA SER A 84 11.13 -16.97 4.36
C SER A 84 10.29 -17.54 5.50
N ASN A 85 9.41 -16.71 6.08
CA ASN A 85 8.46 -17.07 7.13
C ASN A 85 7.07 -17.41 6.59
N ALA A 86 6.83 -17.17 5.30
CA ALA A 86 5.52 -17.34 4.65
C ALA A 86 5.69 -18.01 3.28
N VAL A 87 6.20 -19.24 3.27
CA VAL A 87 6.53 -19.98 2.04
C VAL A 87 5.29 -20.49 1.31
N SER A 88 4.12 -20.56 1.98
CA SER A 88 2.86 -21.01 1.39
C SER A 88 1.71 -20.12 1.81
N VAL A 89 0.58 -20.21 1.08
CA VAL A 89 -0.67 -19.51 1.39
C VAL A 89 -1.07 -19.73 2.86
N LYS A 90 -1.02 -20.99 3.32
CA LYS A 90 -1.32 -21.34 4.72
C LYS A 90 -0.44 -20.60 5.71
N GLN A 91 0.88 -20.63 5.49
CA GLN A 91 1.82 -19.98 6.40
C GLN A 91 1.67 -18.45 6.42
N LEU A 92 1.33 -17.84 5.27
CA LEU A 92 1.07 -16.42 5.23
C LEU A 92 -0.19 -16.05 6.03
N ILE A 93 -1.27 -16.85 5.92
CA ILE A 93 -2.48 -16.68 6.74
C ILE A 93 -2.15 -16.88 8.23
N GLU A 94 -1.36 -17.88 8.60
CA GLU A 94 -0.92 -18.08 9.97
C GLU A 94 -0.06 -16.91 10.49
N SER A 95 0.83 -16.37 9.67
CA SER A 95 1.64 -15.19 10.00
C SER A 95 0.80 -13.93 10.18
N SER A 96 -0.35 -13.83 9.52
CA SER A 96 -1.32 -12.75 9.70
C SER A 96 -2.30 -12.98 10.86
N ASN A 97 -2.00 -13.91 11.77
CA ASN A 97 -2.86 -14.34 12.89
C ASN A 97 -4.20 -14.97 12.47
N GLY A 98 -4.31 -15.43 11.23
CA GLY A 98 -5.50 -16.11 10.72
C GLY A 98 -6.53 -15.17 10.09
N LEU A 99 -7.63 -15.80 9.66
CA LEU A 99 -8.77 -15.14 9.02
C LEU A 99 -9.71 -14.54 10.06
N THR A 100 -10.32 -13.41 9.73
CA THR A 100 -11.42 -12.86 10.56
C THR A 100 -12.70 -13.67 10.39
N PRO A 101 -13.65 -13.60 11.34
CA PRO A 101 -14.91 -14.38 11.25
C PRO A 101 -15.79 -14.06 10.05
N ASP A 102 -15.59 -12.90 9.44
CA ASP A 102 -16.30 -12.44 8.24
C ASP A 102 -15.52 -12.67 6.93
N ALA A 103 -14.37 -13.36 7.01
CA ALA A 103 -13.62 -13.74 5.83
C ALA A 103 -14.39 -14.72 4.94
N LEU A 104 -14.34 -14.48 3.64
CA LEU A 104 -14.88 -15.45 2.67
C LEU A 104 -13.89 -16.60 2.47
N THR A 105 -14.42 -17.75 2.07
CA THR A 105 -13.65 -18.95 1.74
C THR A 105 -12.88 -18.82 0.43
N LYS A 106 -13.19 -17.81 -0.39
CA LYS A 106 -12.48 -17.51 -1.64
C LYS A 106 -11.56 -16.31 -1.45
N ALA A 107 -10.32 -16.47 -1.84
CA ALA A 107 -9.32 -15.40 -1.88
C ALA A 107 -8.72 -15.27 -3.29
N LEU A 108 -8.03 -14.17 -3.53
CA LEU A 108 -7.34 -13.90 -4.78
C LEU A 108 -5.84 -13.77 -4.51
N LEU A 109 -5.05 -14.55 -5.24
CA LEU A 109 -3.59 -14.44 -5.26
C LEU A 109 -3.19 -13.69 -6.53
N TYR A 110 -2.60 -12.53 -6.35
CA TYR A 110 -1.99 -11.71 -7.41
C TYR A 110 -0.51 -12.05 -7.49
N ARG A 111 -0.07 -12.47 -8.65
CA ARG A 111 1.31 -12.84 -8.94
C ARG A 111 1.85 -12.06 -10.11
N THR A 112 2.94 -11.34 -9.91
CA THR A 112 3.61 -10.57 -10.95
C THR A 112 4.83 -11.32 -11.46
N ASN A 113 4.78 -11.85 -12.67
CA ASN A 113 5.90 -12.51 -13.31
C ASN A 113 6.80 -11.49 -14.03
N LYS A 114 7.88 -11.03 -13.38
CA LYS A 114 8.98 -10.21 -13.94
C LYS A 114 8.52 -9.08 -14.90
N GLY A 115 7.40 -8.43 -14.58
CA GLY A 115 6.90 -7.29 -15.35
C GLY A 115 6.26 -7.63 -16.70
N VAL A 116 5.98 -8.90 -16.98
CA VAL A 116 5.44 -9.33 -18.29
C VAL A 116 3.95 -9.62 -18.25
N GLN A 117 3.42 -10.14 -17.16
CA GLN A 117 1.98 -10.42 -17.02
C GLN A 117 1.60 -10.64 -15.55
N ASP A 118 0.55 -9.97 -15.09
CA ASP A 118 -0.07 -10.25 -13.82
C ASP A 118 -0.98 -11.47 -13.95
N GLU A 119 -0.77 -12.46 -13.10
CA GLU A 119 -1.61 -13.65 -12.99
C GLU A 119 -2.48 -13.53 -11.75
N ILE A 120 -3.77 -13.79 -11.89
CA ILE A 120 -4.71 -13.83 -10.77
C ILE A 120 -5.17 -15.26 -10.61
N LEU A 121 -4.86 -15.86 -9.46
CA LEU A 121 -5.30 -17.19 -9.07
C LEU A 121 -6.41 -17.07 -8.03
N SER A 122 -7.54 -17.71 -8.31
CA SER A 122 -8.62 -17.83 -7.31
C SER A 122 -8.30 -19.01 -6.38
N LEU A 123 -8.24 -18.73 -5.09
CA LEU A 123 -7.95 -19.71 -4.04
C LEU A 123 -9.23 -20.07 -3.29
N ASN A 124 -9.36 -21.34 -2.93
CA ASN A 124 -10.34 -21.81 -1.96
C ASN A 124 -9.62 -22.09 -0.63
N LEU A 125 -9.88 -21.27 0.38
CA LEU A 125 -9.21 -21.35 1.68
C LEU A 125 -9.62 -22.55 2.53
N ASP A 126 -10.64 -23.31 2.11
CA ASP A 126 -11.01 -24.60 2.70
C ASP A 126 -10.29 -25.78 2.03
N ASP A 127 -9.65 -25.55 0.87
CA ASP A 127 -8.95 -26.60 0.15
C ASP A 127 -7.48 -26.68 0.59
N LYS A 128 -7.07 -27.86 1.01
CA LYS A 128 -5.67 -28.13 1.43
C LYS A 128 -4.67 -27.95 0.29
N TYR A 129 -5.07 -28.19 -0.96
CA TYR A 129 -4.20 -28.00 -2.13
C TYR A 129 -3.91 -26.51 -2.31
N ASP A 130 -4.92 -25.67 -2.32
CA ASP A 130 -4.78 -24.22 -2.47
C ASP A 130 -3.99 -23.61 -1.32
N LEU A 131 -4.23 -24.06 -0.09
CA LEU A 131 -3.46 -23.66 1.08
C LEU A 131 -1.98 -24.07 1.00
N SER A 132 -1.63 -25.11 0.26
CA SER A 132 -0.26 -25.60 0.06
C SER A 132 0.49 -24.90 -1.08
N ILE A 133 -0.17 -24.06 -1.85
CA ILE A 133 0.45 -23.32 -2.96
C ILE A 133 1.63 -22.51 -2.41
N LYS A 134 2.80 -22.69 -3.04
CA LYS A 134 4.02 -21.94 -2.73
C LYS A 134 3.90 -20.51 -3.23
N LEU A 135 4.21 -19.59 -2.36
CA LEU A 135 4.30 -18.17 -2.68
C LEU A 135 5.64 -17.84 -3.35
N LEU A 136 5.59 -16.88 -4.22
CA LEU A 136 6.76 -16.26 -4.85
C LEU A 136 6.93 -14.84 -4.31
N VAL A 137 8.13 -14.30 -4.47
CA VAL A 137 8.42 -12.91 -4.09
C VAL A 137 7.46 -11.96 -4.80
N ASN A 138 6.93 -11.00 -4.06
CA ASN A 138 5.92 -10.03 -4.46
C ASN A 138 4.52 -10.60 -4.75
N ASP A 139 4.25 -11.85 -4.37
CA ASP A 139 2.88 -12.33 -4.34
C ASP A 139 2.05 -11.52 -3.34
N SER A 140 0.81 -11.21 -3.73
CA SER A 140 -0.14 -10.52 -2.86
C SER A 140 -1.44 -11.31 -2.78
N ILE A 141 -1.89 -11.59 -1.56
CA ILE A 141 -3.17 -12.27 -1.33
C ILE A 141 -4.19 -11.25 -0.83
N TYR A 142 -5.36 -11.25 -1.46
CA TYR A 142 -6.52 -10.52 -0.98
C TYR A 142 -7.61 -11.49 -0.53
N VAL A 143 -8.02 -11.37 0.72
CA VAL A 143 -9.10 -12.14 1.32
C VAL A 143 -10.33 -11.25 1.47
N PRO A 144 -11.38 -11.43 0.63
CA PRO A 144 -12.57 -10.61 0.73
C PRO A 144 -13.34 -10.86 2.03
N SER A 145 -14.00 -9.84 2.53
CA SER A 145 -14.93 -9.90 3.65
C SER A 145 -16.37 -10.14 3.13
N ALA A 146 -17.18 -10.82 3.92
CA ALA A 146 -18.63 -10.88 3.66
C ALA A 146 -19.26 -9.49 3.59
N LYS A 147 -18.70 -8.51 4.32
CA LYS A 147 -19.15 -7.11 4.29
C LYS A 147 -18.89 -6.43 2.95
N ASP A 148 -17.82 -6.81 2.23
CA ASP A 148 -17.49 -6.23 0.92
C ASP A 148 -18.52 -6.62 -0.17
N ILE A 149 -19.27 -7.70 0.07
CA ILE A 149 -20.30 -8.20 -0.87
C ILE A 149 -21.70 -7.70 -0.50
N ILE A 150 -21.91 -7.34 0.76
CA ILE A 150 -23.16 -6.73 1.20
C ILE A 150 -23.18 -5.32 0.61
N LEU A 151 -23.97 -5.14 -0.46
CA LEU A 151 -24.35 -3.81 -0.90
C LEU A 151 -24.94 -3.09 0.29
N ASP A 152 -24.48 -1.87 0.55
CA ASP A 152 -25.06 -0.98 1.57
C ASP A 152 -26.55 -0.84 1.26
N GLN A 153 -27.37 -1.71 1.86
CA GLN A 153 -28.81 -1.64 1.72
C GLN A 153 -29.28 -0.53 2.65
N VAL A 154 -29.76 0.54 2.06
CA VAL A 154 -30.30 1.68 2.81
C VAL A 154 -31.81 1.71 2.67
N ILE A 155 -32.48 2.11 3.74
CA ILE A 155 -33.92 2.42 3.76
C ILE A 155 -34.04 3.92 3.99
N GLU A 156 -34.73 4.60 3.11
CA GLU A 156 -35.03 6.01 3.27
C GLU A 156 -36.46 6.19 3.78
N ILE A 157 -36.58 7.03 4.82
CA ILE A 157 -37.89 7.49 5.31
C ILE A 157 -38.10 8.95 4.91
N ARG A 158 -39.21 9.25 4.22
CA ARG A 158 -39.61 10.58 3.76
C ARG A 158 -41.05 10.88 4.16
N GLY A 159 -41.44 12.12 4.09
CA GLY A 159 -42.80 12.57 4.36
C GLY A 159 -42.95 13.19 5.74
N GLU A 160 -44.15 13.03 6.34
CA GLU A 160 -44.54 13.66 7.60
C GLU A 160 -43.90 12.98 8.82
N VAL A 161 -42.56 12.95 8.86
CA VAL A 161 -41.74 12.48 9.99
C VAL A 161 -40.86 13.62 10.48
N ASN A 162 -40.57 13.65 11.77
CA ASN A 162 -39.82 14.77 12.37
C ASN A 162 -38.39 14.90 11.87
N ASN A 163 -37.74 13.78 11.47
CA ASN A 163 -36.37 13.78 11.01
C ASN A 163 -36.19 12.78 9.83
N PRO A 164 -36.58 13.17 8.60
CA PRO A 164 -36.41 12.37 7.41
C PRO A 164 -34.92 12.09 7.16
N LYS A 165 -34.54 10.82 6.98
CA LYS A 165 -33.16 10.41 6.70
C LYS A 165 -33.07 8.99 6.19
N GLU A 166 -31.88 8.62 5.77
CA GLU A 166 -31.50 7.25 5.43
C GLU A 166 -31.05 6.47 6.65
N PHE A 167 -31.33 5.19 6.68
CA PHE A 167 -30.91 4.24 7.69
C PHE A 167 -30.30 3.01 7.02
N ASP A 168 -29.28 2.42 7.60
CA ASP A 168 -28.76 1.13 7.18
C ASP A 168 -29.84 0.05 7.36
N PHE A 169 -30.07 -0.75 6.34
CA PHE A 169 -30.97 -1.91 6.44
C PHE A 169 -30.41 -2.91 7.45
N LYS A 170 -31.26 -3.38 8.34
CA LYS A 170 -30.96 -4.48 9.26
C LYS A 170 -32.13 -5.46 9.26
N ASP A 171 -31.81 -6.74 9.24
CA ASP A 171 -32.83 -7.79 9.35
C ASP A 171 -33.67 -7.60 10.63
N GLY A 172 -34.97 -7.70 10.45
CA GLY A 172 -35.91 -7.49 11.53
C GLY A 172 -36.37 -6.05 11.77
N LEU A 173 -35.80 -5.07 11.03
CA LEU A 173 -36.20 -3.67 11.12
C LEU A 173 -37.65 -3.51 10.56
N THR A 174 -38.54 -2.95 11.35
CA THR A 174 -39.93 -2.69 10.98
C THR A 174 -40.15 -1.22 10.60
N ILE A 175 -41.27 -0.94 9.89
CA ILE A 175 -41.67 0.45 9.61
C ILE A 175 -41.88 1.25 10.91
N SER A 176 -42.42 0.60 11.92
CA SER A 176 -42.63 1.23 13.26
C SER A 176 -41.31 1.68 13.87
N ASP A 177 -40.26 0.84 13.76
CA ASP A 177 -38.93 1.18 14.25
C ASP A 177 -38.34 2.39 13.51
N LEU A 178 -38.50 2.41 12.18
CA LEU A 178 -38.06 3.54 11.34
C LEU A 178 -38.76 4.85 11.72
N VAL A 179 -40.06 4.81 11.97
CA VAL A 179 -40.82 5.99 12.44
C VAL A 179 -40.29 6.46 13.80
N ILE A 180 -40.04 5.55 14.74
CA ILE A 180 -39.47 5.89 16.05
C ILE A 180 -38.05 6.47 15.87
N MET A 181 -37.21 5.85 15.07
CA MET A 181 -35.83 6.30 14.81
C MET A 181 -35.77 7.65 14.08
N SER A 182 -36.81 8.01 13.34
CA SER A 182 -36.98 9.32 12.69
C SER A 182 -37.60 10.38 13.62
N GLY A 183 -37.79 10.07 14.88
CA GLY A 183 -38.34 11.00 15.87
C GLY A 183 -39.87 11.08 15.88
N GLY A 184 -40.56 10.11 15.29
CA GLY A 184 -42.00 10.04 15.17
C GLY A 184 -42.59 10.81 14.00
N LEU A 185 -43.94 10.77 13.88
CA LEU A 185 -44.69 11.54 12.90
C LEU A 185 -44.80 12.99 13.29
N THR A 186 -44.84 13.86 12.31
CA THR A 186 -45.18 15.29 12.53
C THR A 186 -46.64 15.42 12.92
N ALA A 187 -46.95 16.43 13.74
CA ALA A 187 -48.32 16.68 14.19
C ALA A 187 -49.15 17.37 13.12
#